data_18dd90997d63b10572d9206a13c30b39
#
_entry.id   18dd90997d63b10572d9206a13c30b39
#
_cell.length_a   1.000
_cell.length_b   1.000
_cell.length_c   1.000
_cell.angle_alpha   90.00
_cell.angle_beta   90.00
_cell.angle_gamma   90.00
#
_symmetry.space_group_name_H-M   'P 1'
#
loop_
_entity.id
_entity.type
_entity.pdbx_description
1 polymer ?
#
loop_
_entity_poly.entity_id
_entity_poly.type
_entity_poly.pdbx_seq_one_letter_code
_entity_poly.pdbx_strand_id
1 'polypeptide(L)'
;MKRKYSIYQIDAFTDVPFNGNPAGVTFSPDLSEYEMQLIAREMNLSETAFISSSDKADYKLRWFTPSSEVPLCGHATIASLHFLDKLGKIKNRTNIKFETLSGILNCGVNDGEYYMQIPILQTDEFDGYKEEIIESLGIDKTAIDEKIPFILAENGYLYVYSETLKAMEKMNPNFSLINILGDKYNFNAINIFTLQTYDKDTFAHSRFFTPHYGINEDPVTGSANGPLLLVLKKLNFLKESNKTVTKIFEQGDIINRKGRISVTHYPETNELYIGGKAVTVLKGEFIF
;
A
#
# COMPACT_ATOMS: atom_id res chain seq x y z
N MET A 1 -25.39 28.62 6.44
CA MET A 1 -25.90 27.24 6.63
C MET A 1 -24.71 26.38 7.01
N LYS A 2 -24.86 25.46 7.96
CA LYS A 2 -23.84 24.46 8.24
C LYS A 2 -23.75 23.48 7.07
N ARG A 3 -22.55 23.24 6.53
CA ARG A 3 -22.30 22.23 5.51
C ARG A 3 -22.14 20.87 6.18
N LYS A 4 -22.58 19.80 5.53
CA LYS A 4 -22.49 18.42 6.02
C LYS A 4 -21.90 17.53 4.93
N TYR A 5 -20.91 16.74 5.30
CA TYR A 5 -20.28 15.77 4.41
C TYR A 5 -20.24 14.40 5.08
N SER A 6 -20.82 13.40 4.41
CA SER A 6 -20.71 12.01 4.87
C SER A 6 -19.28 11.54 4.72
N ILE A 7 -18.71 10.98 5.77
CA ILE A 7 -17.38 10.37 5.79
C ILE A 7 -17.51 8.89 6.15
N TYR A 8 -16.71 8.06 5.49
CA TYR A 8 -16.66 6.63 5.74
C TYR A 8 -15.25 6.25 6.11
N GLN A 9 -15.10 5.32 7.07
CA GLN A 9 -13.84 4.61 7.26
C GLN A 9 -14.00 3.23 6.66
N ILE A 10 -13.05 2.87 5.80
CA ILE A 10 -13.05 1.64 5.03
C ILE A 10 -11.71 0.97 5.20
N ASP A 11 -11.73 -0.27 5.66
CA ASP A 11 -10.54 -1.11 5.76
C ASP A 11 -10.30 -1.78 4.40
N ALA A 12 -9.17 -1.46 3.77
CA ALA A 12 -8.75 -2.00 2.49
C ALA A 12 -7.89 -3.26 2.63
N PHE A 13 -7.88 -4.11 1.59
CA PHE A 13 -7.17 -5.40 1.52
C PHE A 13 -7.65 -6.45 2.52
N THR A 14 -8.91 -6.36 2.92
CA THR A 14 -9.57 -7.30 3.83
C THR A 14 -11.08 -7.32 3.59
N ASP A 15 -11.75 -8.42 3.94
CA ASP A 15 -13.22 -8.50 4.05
C ASP A 15 -13.68 -8.61 5.52
N VAL A 16 -12.74 -8.56 6.46
CA VAL A 16 -13.00 -8.66 7.91
C VAL A 16 -12.81 -7.27 8.55
N PRO A 17 -13.83 -6.69 9.20
CA PRO A 17 -13.71 -5.42 9.90
C PRO A 17 -12.53 -5.39 10.89
N PHE A 18 -11.90 -4.21 11.01
CA PHE A 18 -10.77 -3.94 11.89
C PHE A 18 -9.47 -4.67 11.52
N ASN A 19 -9.40 -5.20 10.30
CA ASN A 19 -8.19 -5.73 9.67
C ASN A 19 -7.78 -4.83 8.49
N GLY A 20 -6.77 -5.23 7.72
CA GLY A 20 -6.30 -4.48 6.54
C GLY A 20 -5.80 -3.07 6.88
N ASN A 21 -5.87 -2.15 5.91
CA ASN A 21 -5.40 -0.78 6.05
C ASN A 21 -6.57 0.21 5.99
N PRO A 22 -6.84 0.99 7.07
CA PRO A 22 -7.97 1.89 7.13
C PRO A 22 -7.74 3.18 6.34
N ALA A 23 -8.72 3.59 5.55
CA ALA A 23 -8.76 4.90 4.88
C ALA A 23 -10.06 5.63 5.16
N GLY A 24 -9.98 6.97 5.29
CA GLY A 24 -11.16 7.83 5.22
C GLY A 24 -11.58 8.00 3.76
N VAL A 25 -12.89 8.02 3.46
CA VAL A 25 -13.40 8.26 2.11
C VAL A 25 -14.63 9.15 2.14
N THR A 26 -14.65 10.17 1.30
CA THR A 26 -15.82 11.07 1.16
C THR A 26 -16.01 11.55 -0.28
N PHE A 27 -17.26 11.87 -0.64
CA PHE A 27 -17.55 12.74 -1.77
C PHE A 27 -17.39 14.20 -1.38
N SER A 28 -16.63 14.97 -2.15
CA SER A 28 -16.23 16.34 -1.83
C SER A 28 -16.29 17.28 -3.04
N PRO A 29 -17.48 17.51 -3.63
CA PRO A 29 -17.59 18.26 -4.87
C PRO A 29 -17.18 19.73 -4.75
N ASP A 30 -17.20 20.28 -3.55
CA ASP A 30 -17.03 21.72 -3.25
C ASP A 30 -16.12 22.01 -2.06
N LEU A 31 -15.35 21.02 -1.58
CA LEU A 31 -14.34 21.24 -0.55
C LEU A 31 -13.09 21.87 -1.16
N SER A 32 -12.59 22.94 -0.52
CA SER A 32 -11.28 23.48 -0.82
C SER A 32 -10.16 22.54 -0.34
N GLU A 33 -8.97 22.68 -0.89
CA GLU A 33 -7.78 21.92 -0.48
C GLU A 33 -7.50 22.05 1.03
N TYR A 34 -7.63 23.27 1.54
CA TYR A 34 -7.47 23.55 2.97
C TYR A 34 -8.47 22.77 3.83
N GLU A 35 -9.74 22.69 3.42
CA GLU A 35 -10.77 21.93 4.13
C GLU A 35 -10.52 20.42 4.04
N MET A 36 -10.08 19.91 2.89
CA MET A 36 -9.67 18.50 2.73
C MET A 36 -8.54 18.16 3.70
N GLN A 37 -7.53 19.05 3.81
CA GLN A 37 -6.41 18.88 4.74
C GLN A 37 -6.86 18.88 6.21
N LEU A 38 -7.79 19.77 6.57
CA LEU A 38 -8.35 19.81 7.94
C LEU A 38 -9.11 18.52 8.28
N ILE A 39 -9.93 18.03 7.34
CA ILE A 39 -10.68 16.77 7.52
C ILE A 39 -9.72 15.58 7.65
N ALA A 40 -8.70 15.50 6.80
CA ALA A 40 -7.70 14.42 6.87
C ALA A 40 -6.95 14.43 8.21
N ARG A 41 -6.60 15.62 8.72
CA ARG A 41 -5.97 15.77 10.04
C ARG A 41 -6.90 15.34 11.17
N GLU A 42 -8.18 15.68 11.10
CA GLU A 42 -9.18 15.30 12.12
C GLU A 42 -9.47 13.79 12.09
N MET A 43 -9.53 13.17 10.89
CA MET A 43 -9.67 11.72 10.75
C MET A 43 -8.48 10.97 11.35
N ASN A 44 -7.29 11.53 11.28
CA ASN A 44 -6.04 10.99 11.82
C ASN A 44 -5.78 9.52 11.40
N LEU A 45 -6.16 9.21 10.17
CA LEU A 45 -5.79 7.96 9.47
C LEU A 45 -4.54 8.21 8.61
N SER A 46 -3.87 7.15 8.14
CA SER A 46 -2.74 7.32 7.22
C SER A 46 -3.14 8.20 6.05
N GLU A 47 -4.28 7.92 5.40
CA GLU A 47 -4.84 8.80 4.37
C GLU A 47 -6.37 8.89 4.42
N THR A 48 -6.85 10.06 3.96
CA THR A 48 -8.26 10.30 3.64
C THR A 48 -8.39 10.64 2.16
N ALA A 49 -9.27 9.92 1.46
CA ALA A 49 -9.56 10.07 0.04
C ALA A 49 -10.77 10.97 -0.19
N PHE A 50 -10.61 11.92 -1.10
CA PHE A 50 -11.63 12.89 -1.51
C PHE A 50 -11.98 12.66 -2.97
N ILE A 51 -13.25 12.30 -3.23
CA ILE A 51 -13.76 12.00 -4.56
C ILE A 51 -14.61 13.17 -5.05
N SER A 52 -14.38 13.61 -6.27
CA SER A 52 -15.20 14.62 -6.93
C SER A 52 -15.42 14.29 -8.42
N SER A 53 -16.20 15.11 -9.14
CA SER A 53 -16.34 15.01 -10.59
C SER A 53 -15.02 15.35 -11.29
N SER A 54 -14.82 14.79 -12.48
CA SER A 54 -13.69 15.08 -13.36
C SER A 54 -14.21 15.31 -14.79
N ASP A 55 -13.57 16.21 -15.52
CA ASP A 55 -13.79 16.40 -16.95
C ASP A 55 -12.87 15.51 -17.80
N LYS A 56 -11.90 14.81 -17.19
CA LYS A 56 -10.87 14.02 -17.87
C LYS A 56 -10.99 12.51 -17.59
N ALA A 57 -11.74 12.13 -16.55
CA ALA A 57 -11.87 10.76 -16.09
C ALA A 57 -13.28 10.51 -15.53
N ASP A 58 -13.57 9.29 -15.06
CA ASP A 58 -14.85 9.01 -14.40
C ASP A 58 -15.03 9.83 -13.13
N TYR A 59 -13.94 9.99 -12.36
CA TYR A 59 -13.86 10.78 -11.12
C TYR A 59 -12.49 11.41 -10.97
N LYS A 60 -12.39 12.46 -10.14
CA LYS A 60 -11.15 12.98 -9.58
C LYS A 60 -10.97 12.41 -8.19
N LEU A 61 -9.75 11.99 -7.86
CA LEU A 61 -9.38 11.39 -6.57
C LEU A 61 -8.13 12.06 -6.04
N ARG A 62 -8.23 12.56 -4.79
CA ARG A 62 -7.13 13.19 -4.07
C ARG A 62 -6.96 12.51 -2.71
N TRP A 63 -5.74 12.35 -2.26
CA TRP A 63 -5.42 11.71 -0.98
C TRP A 63 -4.62 12.63 -0.09
N PHE A 64 -5.05 12.74 1.14
CA PHE A 64 -4.38 13.57 2.14
C PHE A 64 -4.00 12.73 3.35
N THR A 65 -2.73 12.80 3.74
CA THR A 65 -2.28 12.41 5.08
C THR A 65 -2.73 13.47 6.08
N PRO A 66 -2.56 13.30 7.40
CA PRO A 66 -2.82 14.36 8.37
C PRO A 66 -2.00 15.64 8.14
N SER A 67 -0.90 15.60 7.38
CA SER A 67 0.02 16.72 7.18
C SER A 67 0.06 17.27 5.74
N SER A 68 -0.21 16.48 4.72
CA SER A 68 -0.02 16.88 3.32
C SER A 68 -0.83 16.03 2.34
N GLU A 69 -1.02 16.56 1.12
CA GLU A 69 -1.52 15.76 -0.01
C GLU A 69 -0.41 14.85 -0.54
N VAL A 70 -0.79 13.64 -0.95
CA VAL A 70 0.12 12.66 -1.57
C VAL A 70 -0.30 12.32 -3.01
N PRO A 71 0.66 12.09 -3.92
CA PRO A 71 0.37 11.90 -5.34
C PRO A 71 -0.25 10.54 -5.69
N LEU A 72 -0.09 9.53 -4.83
CA LEU A 72 -0.60 8.19 -5.03
C LEU A 72 -0.81 7.49 -3.68
N CYS A 73 -1.95 6.79 -3.52
CA CYS A 73 -2.21 5.95 -2.35
C CYS A 73 -3.01 4.70 -2.75
N GLY A 74 -2.41 3.52 -2.54
CA GLY A 74 -3.00 2.23 -2.94
C GLY A 74 -4.25 1.88 -2.15
N HIS A 75 -4.13 1.75 -0.82
CA HIS A 75 -5.22 1.30 0.03
C HIS A 75 -6.42 2.27 0.02
N ALA A 76 -6.17 3.59 -0.01
CA ALA A 76 -7.24 4.57 -0.07
C ALA A 76 -7.93 4.60 -1.45
N THR A 77 -7.26 4.17 -2.54
CA THR A 77 -7.88 3.93 -3.85
C THR A 77 -8.80 2.71 -3.81
N ILE A 78 -8.34 1.58 -3.26
CA ILE A 78 -9.16 0.38 -3.06
C ILE A 78 -10.39 0.70 -2.19
N ALA A 79 -10.22 1.46 -1.11
CA ALA A 79 -11.31 1.95 -0.28
C ALA A 79 -12.29 2.85 -1.06
N SER A 80 -11.78 3.72 -1.94
CA SER A 80 -12.61 4.61 -2.78
C SER A 80 -13.42 3.83 -3.82
N LEU A 81 -12.85 2.79 -4.42
CA LEU A 81 -13.58 1.88 -5.31
C LEU A 81 -14.70 1.15 -4.57
N HIS A 82 -14.41 0.60 -3.39
CA HIS A 82 -15.42 -0.02 -2.54
C HIS A 82 -16.57 0.95 -2.20
N PHE A 83 -16.24 2.18 -1.83
CA PHE A 83 -17.23 3.22 -1.54
C PHE A 83 -18.14 3.49 -2.75
N LEU A 84 -17.56 3.69 -3.93
CA LEU A 84 -18.32 3.93 -5.16
C LEU A 84 -19.18 2.72 -5.57
N ASP A 85 -18.67 1.51 -5.39
CA ASP A 85 -19.41 0.27 -5.67
C ASP A 85 -20.62 0.11 -4.75
N LYS A 86 -20.45 0.32 -3.43
CA LYS A 86 -21.55 0.27 -2.45
C LYS A 86 -22.60 1.35 -2.69
N LEU A 87 -22.25 2.46 -3.31
CA LEU A 87 -23.19 3.48 -3.78
C LEU A 87 -23.86 3.14 -5.14
N GLY A 88 -23.51 1.99 -5.75
CA GLY A 88 -24.05 1.57 -7.06
C GLY A 88 -23.52 2.37 -8.23
N LYS A 89 -22.44 3.16 -8.05
CA LYS A 89 -21.90 4.05 -9.09
C LYS A 89 -20.97 3.35 -10.09
N ILE A 90 -20.35 2.23 -9.70
CA ILE A 90 -19.35 1.51 -10.50
C ILE A 90 -19.52 -0.02 -10.50
N LYS A 91 -20.72 -0.51 -10.24
CA LYS A 91 -21.00 -1.95 -10.09
C LYS A 91 -20.43 -2.77 -11.25
N ASN A 92 -19.54 -3.73 -10.93
CA ASN A 92 -18.87 -4.66 -11.87
C ASN A 92 -18.20 -3.97 -13.08
N ARG A 93 -17.73 -2.74 -12.93
CA ARG A 93 -16.98 -2.03 -13.97
C ARG A 93 -15.50 -2.39 -13.91
N THR A 94 -15.00 -3.06 -14.94
CA THR A 94 -13.59 -3.44 -15.08
C THR A 94 -12.70 -2.32 -15.63
N ASN A 95 -13.26 -1.18 -16.02
CA ASN A 95 -12.51 -0.02 -16.50
C ASN A 95 -13.07 1.24 -15.84
N ILE A 96 -12.37 1.72 -14.85
CA ILE A 96 -12.66 2.94 -14.11
C ILE A 96 -11.39 3.79 -14.12
N LYS A 97 -11.52 5.07 -14.42
CA LYS A 97 -10.40 6.00 -14.45
C LYS A 97 -10.57 7.07 -13.38
N PHE A 98 -9.51 7.28 -12.62
CA PHE A 98 -9.40 8.42 -11.72
C PHE A 98 -8.40 9.44 -12.27
N GLU A 99 -8.78 10.72 -12.29
CA GLU A 99 -7.85 11.83 -12.41
C GLU A 99 -7.17 12.05 -11.06
N THR A 100 -5.85 12.00 -11.03
CA THR A 100 -5.04 12.16 -9.82
C THR A 100 -3.88 13.14 -10.06
N LEU A 101 -3.13 13.49 -9.03
CA LEU A 101 -1.89 14.27 -9.18
C LEU A 101 -0.83 13.53 -10.01
N SER A 102 -0.84 12.21 -10.01
CA SER A 102 0.08 11.37 -10.81
C SER A 102 -0.44 11.08 -12.23
N GLY A 103 -1.53 11.74 -12.66
CA GLY A 103 -2.15 11.49 -13.97
C GLY A 103 -3.40 10.61 -13.88
N ILE A 104 -3.70 9.90 -14.96
CA ILE A 104 -4.86 8.99 -15.02
C ILE A 104 -4.50 7.65 -14.41
N LEU A 105 -5.25 7.24 -13.41
CA LEU A 105 -5.10 5.96 -12.73
C LEU A 105 -6.16 4.99 -13.24
N ASN A 106 -5.73 3.86 -13.80
CA ASN A 106 -6.62 2.79 -14.27
C ASN A 106 -6.97 1.85 -13.11
N CYS A 107 -8.26 1.64 -12.92
CA CYS A 107 -8.82 0.85 -11.84
C CYS A 107 -9.99 -0.01 -12.34
N GLY A 108 -10.48 -0.90 -11.47
CA GLY A 108 -11.68 -1.66 -11.76
C GLY A 108 -12.20 -2.45 -10.57
N VAL A 109 -13.36 -3.08 -10.82
CA VAL A 109 -14.04 -3.98 -9.88
C VAL A 109 -14.38 -5.26 -10.62
N ASN A 110 -14.02 -6.39 -10.06
CA ASN A 110 -14.39 -7.71 -10.56
C ASN A 110 -14.75 -8.63 -9.38
N ASP A 111 -15.97 -9.16 -9.37
CA ASP A 111 -16.49 -10.09 -8.35
C ASP A 111 -16.25 -9.64 -6.89
N GLY A 112 -16.38 -8.33 -6.63
CA GLY A 112 -16.20 -7.74 -5.30
C GLY A 112 -14.75 -7.55 -4.88
N GLU A 113 -13.79 -7.80 -5.77
CA GLU A 113 -12.40 -7.39 -5.63
C GLU A 113 -12.16 -6.08 -6.40
N TYR A 114 -11.43 -5.18 -5.76
CA TYR A 114 -11.05 -3.87 -6.28
C TYR A 114 -9.59 -3.91 -6.69
N TYR A 115 -9.25 -3.33 -7.85
CA TYR A 115 -7.88 -3.32 -8.32
C TYR A 115 -7.50 -1.98 -8.95
N MET A 116 -6.21 -1.69 -8.92
CA MET A 116 -5.62 -0.51 -9.54
C MET A 116 -4.28 -0.83 -10.17
N GLN A 117 -3.99 -0.15 -11.28
CA GLN A 117 -2.68 -0.18 -11.90
C GLN A 117 -1.68 0.62 -11.05
N ILE A 118 -0.46 0.12 -10.95
CA ILE A 118 0.65 0.83 -10.33
C ILE A 118 1.84 0.87 -11.30
N PRO A 119 2.75 1.85 -11.15
CA PRO A 119 3.94 1.90 -11.99
C PRO A 119 4.87 0.70 -11.75
N ILE A 120 5.54 0.27 -12.81
CA ILE A 120 6.67 -0.63 -12.70
C ILE A 120 7.91 0.22 -12.36
N LEU A 121 8.57 -0.12 -11.27
CA LEU A 121 9.69 0.62 -10.75
C LEU A 121 11.02 0.00 -11.18
N GLN A 122 12.01 0.84 -11.46
CA GLN A 122 13.40 0.42 -11.59
C GLN A 122 13.93 -0.05 -10.23
N THR A 123 14.77 -1.06 -10.24
CA THR A 123 15.35 -1.62 -9.00
C THR A 123 16.82 -1.96 -9.17
N ASP A 124 17.64 -1.55 -8.21
CA ASP A 124 19.05 -1.82 -8.15
C ASP A 124 19.44 -2.60 -6.89
N GLU A 125 20.59 -3.23 -6.90
CA GLU A 125 21.15 -3.79 -5.67
C GLU A 125 21.56 -2.65 -4.75
N PHE A 126 21.25 -2.79 -3.46
CA PHE A 126 21.65 -1.83 -2.45
C PHE A 126 23.16 -1.90 -2.19
N ASP A 127 23.83 -0.77 -2.30
CA ASP A 127 25.29 -0.63 -2.17
C ASP A 127 25.76 -0.18 -0.78
N GLY A 128 24.82 0.02 0.18
CA GLY A 128 25.13 0.39 1.54
C GLY A 128 25.53 -0.78 2.45
N TYR A 129 25.84 -0.48 3.71
CA TYR A 129 26.19 -1.49 4.71
C TYR A 129 24.95 -2.23 5.21
N LYS A 130 24.82 -3.52 4.82
CA LYS A 130 23.69 -4.39 5.22
C LYS A 130 23.59 -4.56 6.73
N GLU A 131 24.71 -4.61 7.45
CA GLU A 131 24.79 -4.77 8.89
C GLU A 131 24.06 -3.65 9.64
N GLU A 132 24.19 -2.40 9.18
CA GLU A 132 23.49 -1.25 9.78
C GLU A 132 21.96 -1.37 9.58
N ILE A 133 21.55 -1.85 8.42
CA ILE A 133 20.11 -2.09 8.15
C ILE A 133 19.58 -3.21 9.04
N ILE A 134 20.31 -4.33 9.15
CA ILE A 134 19.93 -5.47 10.02
C ILE A 134 19.82 -5.03 11.47
N GLU A 135 20.78 -4.24 11.97
CA GLU A 135 20.74 -3.67 13.31
C GLU A 135 19.53 -2.77 13.51
N SER A 136 19.22 -1.89 12.54
CA SER A 136 18.07 -0.99 12.62
C SER A 136 16.74 -1.72 12.64
N LEU A 137 16.65 -2.86 11.98
CA LEU A 137 15.48 -3.74 11.99
C LEU A 137 15.33 -4.54 13.29
N GLY A 138 16.40 -4.64 14.08
CA GLY A 138 16.40 -5.46 15.31
C GLY A 138 16.04 -6.93 15.05
N ILE A 139 16.46 -7.44 13.88
CA ILE A 139 16.25 -8.83 13.48
C ILE A 139 17.48 -9.68 13.79
N ASP A 140 17.26 -10.97 14.10
CA ASP A 140 18.35 -11.92 14.24
C ASP A 140 19.14 -12.03 12.92
N LYS A 141 20.43 -11.68 12.97
CA LYS A 141 21.31 -11.72 11.80
C LYS A 141 21.33 -13.10 11.11
N THR A 142 21.17 -14.18 11.86
CA THR A 142 21.13 -15.55 11.31
C THR A 142 19.91 -15.83 10.43
N ALA A 143 18.90 -14.96 10.45
CA ALA A 143 17.72 -15.05 9.60
C ALA A 143 17.89 -14.28 8.26
N ILE A 144 19.03 -13.65 8.03
CA ILE A 144 19.36 -12.93 6.79
C ILE A 144 20.43 -13.70 6.03
N ASP A 145 20.09 -14.20 4.84
CA ASP A 145 21.08 -14.81 3.95
C ASP A 145 21.95 -13.71 3.31
N GLU A 146 23.24 -13.69 3.66
CA GLU A 146 24.20 -12.70 3.15
C GLU A 146 24.38 -12.75 1.63
N LYS A 147 24.05 -13.89 1.00
CA LYS A 147 24.13 -14.09 -0.46
C LYS A 147 22.97 -13.43 -1.21
N ILE A 148 21.88 -13.16 -0.53
CA ILE A 148 20.72 -12.47 -1.13
C ILE A 148 20.97 -10.96 -1.05
N PRO A 149 21.01 -10.25 -2.19
CA PRO A 149 21.19 -8.80 -2.16
C PRO A 149 19.95 -8.13 -1.59
N PHE A 150 20.11 -7.01 -0.88
CA PHE A 150 19.05 -6.09 -0.62
C PHE A 150 18.77 -5.32 -1.91
N ILE A 151 17.51 -5.01 -2.19
CA ILE A 151 17.08 -4.36 -3.43
C ILE A 151 16.49 -2.99 -3.10
N LEU A 152 17.04 -1.94 -3.70
CA LEU A 152 16.51 -0.58 -3.60
C LEU A 152 15.70 -0.26 -4.86
N ALA A 153 14.44 0.12 -4.68
CA ALA A 153 13.59 0.60 -5.78
C ALA A 153 13.69 2.13 -5.93
N GLU A 154 13.44 2.63 -7.13
CA GLU A 154 13.58 4.06 -7.47
C GLU A 154 12.66 4.99 -6.65
N ASN A 155 11.58 4.46 -6.06
CA ASN A 155 10.72 5.18 -5.12
C ASN A 155 11.30 5.26 -3.69
N GLY A 156 12.53 4.76 -3.48
CA GLY A 156 13.21 4.76 -2.18
C GLY A 156 12.78 3.64 -1.24
N TYR A 157 12.18 2.57 -1.74
CA TYR A 157 11.82 1.41 -0.89
C TYR A 157 12.92 0.36 -0.95
N LEU A 158 13.46 0.01 0.23
CA LEU A 158 14.49 -1.01 0.42
C LEU A 158 13.83 -2.36 0.75
N TYR A 159 14.07 -3.37 -0.10
CA TYR A 159 13.55 -4.73 0.07
C TYR A 159 14.61 -5.61 0.72
N VAL A 160 14.24 -6.26 1.81
CA VAL A 160 15.10 -7.14 2.61
C VAL A 160 14.44 -8.51 2.73
N TYR A 161 15.15 -9.57 2.36
CA TYR A 161 14.65 -10.92 2.54
C TYR A 161 15.05 -11.48 3.90
N SER A 162 14.08 -12.09 4.59
CA SER A 162 14.29 -12.88 5.81
C SER A 162 13.94 -14.35 5.54
N GLU A 163 14.79 -15.28 5.98
CA GLU A 163 14.56 -16.70 5.80
C GLU A 163 13.32 -17.22 6.55
N THR A 164 12.97 -16.58 7.68
CA THR A 164 11.91 -17.10 8.54
C THR A 164 10.91 -16.04 8.99
N LEU A 165 9.63 -16.42 8.97
CA LEU A 165 8.55 -15.63 9.56
C LEU A 165 8.76 -15.41 11.06
N LYS A 166 9.26 -16.44 11.76
CA LYS A 166 9.54 -16.36 13.19
C LYS A 166 10.56 -15.28 13.56
N ALA A 167 11.55 -15.02 12.71
CA ALA A 167 12.49 -13.93 12.94
C ALA A 167 11.79 -12.57 12.78
N MET A 168 10.91 -12.45 11.77
CA MET A 168 10.14 -11.24 11.55
C MET A 168 9.14 -10.95 12.70
N GLU A 169 8.55 -11.97 13.30
CA GLU A 169 7.68 -11.84 14.50
C GLU A 169 8.42 -11.26 15.71
N LYS A 170 9.70 -11.59 15.84
CA LYS A 170 10.54 -11.19 16.99
C LYS A 170 11.29 -9.88 16.80
N MET A 171 11.20 -9.29 15.62
CA MET A 171 11.86 -8.03 15.32
C MET A 171 11.46 -6.93 16.29
N ASN A 172 12.43 -6.07 16.61
CA ASN A 172 12.22 -4.87 17.41
C ASN A 172 12.87 -3.66 16.69
N PRO A 173 12.22 -3.10 15.66
CA PRO A 173 12.80 -2.06 14.83
C PRO A 173 13.11 -0.78 15.60
N ASN A 174 14.28 -0.22 15.37
CA ASN A 174 14.66 1.11 15.83
C ASN A 174 14.29 2.14 14.76
N PHE A 175 13.09 2.70 14.85
CA PHE A 175 12.56 3.62 13.84
C PHE A 175 13.38 4.90 13.68
N SER A 176 14.00 5.40 14.77
CA SER A 176 14.90 6.56 14.68
C SER A 176 16.16 6.23 13.88
N LEU A 177 16.72 5.04 14.08
CA LEU A 177 17.88 4.58 13.32
C LEU A 177 17.51 4.33 11.86
N ILE A 178 16.34 3.76 11.57
CA ILE A 178 15.83 3.59 10.21
C ILE A 178 15.76 4.93 9.47
N ASN A 179 15.28 6.00 10.11
CA ASN A 179 15.27 7.34 9.53
C ASN A 179 16.67 7.86 9.23
N ILE A 180 17.60 7.75 10.18
CA ILE A 180 19.00 8.20 10.01
C ILE A 180 19.66 7.45 8.84
N LEU A 181 19.43 6.15 8.74
CA LEU A 181 19.97 5.34 7.64
C LEU A 181 19.26 5.62 6.32
N GLY A 182 17.97 5.96 6.36
CA GLY A 182 17.23 6.42 5.19
C GLY A 182 17.86 7.66 4.56
N ASP A 183 18.16 8.66 5.38
CA ASP A 183 18.86 9.87 4.93
C ASP A 183 20.29 9.56 4.44
N LYS A 184 21.01 8.65 5.12
CA LYS A 184 22.38 8.26 4.76
C LYS A 184 22.46 7.52 3.43
N TYR A 185 21.50 6.63 3.14
CA TYR A 185 21.52 5.69 2.01
C TYR A 185 20.43 5.97 0.98
N ASN A 186 19.71 7.08 1.13
CA ASN A 186 18.66 7.55 0.21
C ASN A 186 17.53 6.53 0.01
N PHE A 187 17.01 5.99 1.13
CA PHE A 187 15.76 5.22 1.14
C PHE A 187 14.72 5.84 2.08
N ASN A 188 13.43 5.64 1.79
CA ASN A 188 12.32 6.23 2.55
C ASN A 188 11.59 5.19 3.43
N ALA A 189 11.71 3.93 3.09
CA ALA A 189 11.03 2.83 3.77
C ALA A 189 11.77 1.51 3.59
N ILE A 190 11.51 0.57 4.50
CA ILE A 190 12.01 -0.80 4.41
C ILE A 190 10.83 -1.76 4.31
N ASN A 191 10.80 -2.57 3.25
CA ASN A 191 9.93 -3.72 3.11
C ASN A 191 10.75 -4.98 3.41
N ILE A 192 10.61 -5.54 4.60
CA ILE A 192 11.18 -6.85 4.90
C ILE A 192 10.15 -7.94 4.60
N PHE A 193 10.57 -9.01 3.92
CA PHE A 193 9.68 -10.08 3.50
C PHE A 193 10.29 -11.47 3.69
N THR A 194 9.43 -12.48 3.73
CA THR A 194 9.79 -13.90 3.76
C THR A 194 8.84 -14.70 2.87
N LEU A 195 9.28 -15.89 2.42
CA LEU A 195 8.44 -16.84 1.70
C LEU A 195 7.62 -17.76 2.63
N GLN A 196 7.83 -17.67 3.94
CA GLN A 196 6.99 -18.33 4.93
C GLN A 196 5.75 -17.48 5.21
N THR A 197 4.59 -18.11 5.22
CA THR A 197 3.29 -17.43 5.32
C THR A 197 2.42 -18.06 6.40
N TYR A 198 1.46 -17.29 6.91
CA TYR A 198 0.41 -17.82 7.80
C TYR A 198 -0.63 -18.62 7.03
N ASP A 199 -1.05 -18.12 5.86
CA ASP A 199 -2.05 -18.74 5.00
C ASP A 199 -1.37 -19.52 3.87
N LYS A 200 -1.82 -20.74 3.61
CA LYS A 200 -1.23 -21.65 2.59
C LYS A 200 -1.41 -21.15 1.15
N ASP A 201 -2.42 -20.29 0.93
CA ASP A 201 -2.77 -19.78 -0.41
C ASP A 201 -2.03 -18.47 -0.75
N THR A 202 -1.17 -18.00 0.14
CA THR A 202 -0.36 -16.79 -0.04
C THR A 202 1.09 -17.16 -0.40
N PHE A 203 1.81 -16.24 -1.02
CA PHE A 203 3.14 -16.49 -1.56
C PHE A 203 4.29 -15.96 -0.70
N ALA A 204 4.09 -14.80 -0.07
CA ALA A 204 5.07 -14.19 0.80
C ALA A 204 4.37 -13.36 1.89
N HIS A 205 5.05 -13.20 3.03
CA HIS A 205 4.64 -12.31 4.11
C HIS A 205 5.59 -11.12 4.18
N SER A 206 5.07 -9.91 4.36
CA SER A 206 5.88 -8.70 4.47
C SER A 206 5.54 -7.86 5.70
N ARG A 207 6.49 -7.03 6.11
CA ARG A 207 6.31 -5.90 7.04
C ARG A 207 6.88 -4.65 6.38
N PHE A 208 6.21 -3.52 6.54
CA PHE A 208 6.62 -2.27 5.91
C PHE A 208 6.81 -1.16 6.93
N PHE A 209 8.04 -0.66 7.03
CA PHE A 209 8.45 0.38 7.96
C PHE A 209 8.75 1.67 7.22
N THR A 210 8.05 2.74 7.56
CA THR A 210 8.20 4.04 6.91
C THR A 210 8.14 5.21 7.91
N PRO A 211 9.02 5.23 8.92
CA PRO A 211 9.05 6.29 9.92
C PRO A 211 9.35 7.67 9.34
N HIS A 212 9.97 7.74 8.15
CA HIS A 212 10.19 8.98 7.40
C HIS A 212 8.87 9.74 7.12
N TYR A 213 7.76 9.03 6.90
CA TYR A 213 6.43 9.61 6.71
C TYR A 213 5.60 9.68 8.00
N GLY A 214 6.21 9.47 9.18
CA GLY A 214 5.52 9.49 10.47
C GLY A 214 4.75 8.22 10.82
N ILE A 215 4.87 7.17 10.01
CA ILE A 215 4.22 5.87 10.21
C ILE A 215 5.29 4.84 10.52
N ASN A 216 5.36 4.38 11.78
CA ASN A 216 6.37 3.40 12.18
C ASN A 216 6.24 2.09 11.40
N GLU A 217 5.04 1.53 11.33
CA GLU A 217 4.71 0.34 10.56
C GLU A 217 3.34 0.52 9.89
N ASP A 218 3.29 0.42 8.56
CA ASP A 218 2.03 0.47 7.81
C ASP A 218 1.42 -0.93 7.73
N PRO A 219 0.13 -1.08 8.06
CA PRO A 219 -0.47 -2.41 8.16
C PRO A 219 -0.53 -3.18 6.84
N VAL A 220 -0.88 -2.53 5.72
CA VAL A 220 -0.97 -3.19 4.40
C VAL A 220 -0.67 -2.21 3.28
N THR A 221 0.46 -2.38 2.60
CA THR A 221 1.05 -1.40 1.69
C THR A 221 1.02 -1.88 0.23
N GLY A 222 0.08 -1.38 -0.55
CA GLY A 222 -0.06 -1.73 -1.96
C GLY A 222 1.16 -1.34 -2.80
N SER A 223 1.69 -0.12 -2.59
CA SER A 223 2.86 0.41 -3.30
C SER A 223 4.18 -0.32 -2.99
N ALA A 224 4.22 -1.12 -1.92
CA ALA A 224 5.37 -1.96 -1.60
C ALA A 224 5.17 -3.42 -2.07
N ASN A 225 3.98 -3.98 -1.87
CA ASN A 225 3.71 -5.37 -2.27
C ASN A 225 3.61 -5.54 -3.79
N GLY A 226 3.18 -4.51 -4.52
CA GLY A 226 3.19 -4.57 -5.99
C GLY A 226 4.59 -4.78 -6.56
N PRO A 227 5.55 -3.87 -6.32
CA PRO A 227 6.93 -4.06 -6.78
C PRO A 227 7.61 -5.30 -6.18
N LEU A 228 7.22 -5.78 -4.99
CA LEU A 228 7.75 -7.01 -4.39
C LEU A 228 7.66 -8.20 -5.35
N LEU A 229 6.59 -8.32 -6.16
CA LEU A 229 6.49 -9.39 -7.16
C LEU A 229 7.66 -9.38 -8.17
N LEU A 230 8.11 -8.20 -8.58
CA LEU A 230 9.24 -8.04 -9.50
C LEU A 230 10.57 -8.24 -8.78
N VAL A 231 10.69 -7.82 -7.54
CA VAL A 231 11.85 -8.12 -6.67
C VAL A 231 12.01 -9.63 -6.49
N LEU A 232 10.92 -10.36 -6.27
CA LEU A 232 10.95 -11.83 -6.16
C LEU A 232 11.43 -12.52 -7.44
N LYS A 233 11.09 -11.96 -8.62
CA LYS A 233 11.65 -12.42 -9.91
C LYS A 233 13.15 -12.12 -10.00
N LYS A 234 13.56 -10.89 -9.70
CA LYS A 234 14.97 -10.46 -9.72
C LYS A 234 15.85 -11.32 -8.79
N LEU A 235 15.33 -11.69 -7.63
CA LEU A 235 16.00 -12.58 -6.66
C LEU A 235 15.88 -14.07 -6.98
N ASN A 236 15.25 -14.46 -8.10
CA ASN A 236 15.00 -15.84 -8.52
C ASN A 236 14.11 -16.67 -7.56
N PHE A 237 13.35 -16.03 -6.66
CA PHE A 237 12.33 -16.68 -5.84
C PHE A 237 11.05 -17.00 -6.64
N LEU A 238 10.84 -16.30 -7.74
CA LEU A 238 9.78 -16.51 -8.68
C LEU A 238 10.36 -16.65 -10.09
N LYS A 239 10.04 -17.76 -10.79
CA LYS A 239 10.54 -17.99 -12.15
C LYS A 239 10.01 -16.92 -13.11
N GLU A 240 10.90 -16.48 -14.00
CA GLU A 240 10.50 -15.65 -15.13
C GLU A 240 9.47 -16.37 -16.00
N SER A 241 8.49 -15.64 -16.48
CA SER A 241 7.42 -16.16 -17.32
C SER A 241 6.90 -15.05 -18.23
N ASN A 242 6.67 -15.38 -19.50
CA ASN A 242 5.96 -14.51 -20.44
C ASN A 242 4.43 -14.55 -20.25
N LYS A 243 3.95 -15.38 -19.31
CA LYS A 243 2.52 -15.45 -18.98
C LYS A 243 2.19 -14.54 -17.83
N THR A 244 0.93 -14.10 -17.79
CA THR A 244 0.38 -13.38 -16.63
C THR A 244 0.63 -14.15 -15.34
N VAL A 245 1.11 -13.46 -14.33
CA VAL A 245 1.41 -14.01 -13.01
C VAL A 245 0.62 -13.24 -11.96
N THR A 246 -0.19 -13.95 -11.19
CA THR A 246 -0.87 -13.40 -10.01
C THR A 246 -0.36 -14.09 -8.75
N LYS A 247 -0.04 -13.33 -7.73
CA LYS A 247 0.33 -13.81 -6.39
C LYS A 247 -0.43 -13.02 -5.35
N ILE A 248 -0.76 -13.68 -4.23
CA ILE A 248 -1.35 -13.04 -3.05
C ILE A 248 -0.26 -12.92 -2.00
N PHE A 249 -0.10 -11.73 -1.46
CA PHE A 249 0.84 -11.43 -0.39
C PHE A 249 0.11 -11.12 0.92
N GLU A 250 0.76 -11.45 2.03
CA GLU A 250 0.31 -11.14 3.39
C GLU A 250 1.06 -9.94 3.94
N GLN A 251 0.36 -9.13 4.71
CA GLN A 251 0.96 -8.09 5.53
C GLN A 251 0.03 -7.78 6.71
N GLY A 252 0.59 -7.34 7.84
CA GLY A 252 -0.17 -6.84 8.98
C GLY A 252 -0.58 -7.89 10.01
N ASP A 253 -0.34 -9.18 9.78
CA ASP A 253 -0.71 -10.25 10.72
C ASP A 253 -0.05 -10.05 12.09
N ILE A 254 1.22 -9.64 12.12
CA ILE A 254 2.02 -9.45 13.34
C ILE A 254 1.47 -8.29 14.18
N ILE A 255 0.88 -7.29 13.57
CA ILE A 255 0.29 -6.13 14.26
C ILE A 255 -1.24 -6.22 14.39
N ASN A 256 -1.81 -7.40 14.17
CA ASN A 256 -3.25 -7.67 14.25
C ASN A 256 -4.13 -6.81 13.30
N ARG A 257 -3.61 -6.50 12.12
CA ARG A 257 -4.29 -5.78 11.03
C ARG A 257 -4.14 -6.57 9.73
N LYS A 258 -4.53 -7.85 9.73
CA LYS A 258 -4.34 -8.80 8.64
C LYS A 258 -4.84 -8.27 7.29
N GLY A 259 -3.96 -8.25 6.30
CA GLY A 259 -4.34 -7.92 4.93
C GLY A 259 -3.83 -8.91 3.90
N ARG A 260 -4.55 -8.98 2.78
CA ARG A 260 -4.23 -9.83 1.63
C ARG A 260 -4.30 -8.98 0.37
N ILE A 261 -3.16 -8.88 -0.31
CA ILE A 261 -3.00 -8.11 -1.53
C ILE A 261 -2.76 -9.07 -2.68
N SER A 262 -3.63 -9.06 -3.67
CA SER A 262 -3.36 -9.69 -4.95
C SER A 262 -2.48 -8.78 -5.80
N VAL A 263 -1.43 -9.33 -6.39
CA VAL A 263 -0.54 -8.62 -7.30
C VAL A 263 -0.50 -9.37 -8.62
N THR A 264 -0.85 -8.68 -9.70
CA THR A 264 -0.88 -9.27 -11.04
C THR A 264 0.06 -8.50 -11.96
N HIS A 265 1.00 -9.21 -12.57
CA HIS A 265 1.87 -8.69 -13.63
C HIS A 265 1.49 -9.28 -14.98
N TYR A 266 1.28 -8.41 -15.95
CA TYR A 266 1.03 -8.72 -17.36
C TYR A 266 2.30 -8.44 -18.17
N PRO A 267 3.15 -9.45 -18.46
CA PRO A 267 4.41 -9.22 -19.15
C PRO A 267 4.25 -8.69 -20.58
N GLU A 268 3.17 -9.08 -21.27
CA GLU A 268 2.91 -8.68 -22.66
C GLU A 268 2.67 -7.17 -22.81
N THR A 269 1.96 -6.56 -21.85
CA THR A 269 1.67 -5.12 -21.82
C THR A 269 2.59 -4.35 -20.89
N ASN A 270 3.44 -5.05 -20.14
CA ASN A 270 4.29 -4.50 -19.08
C ASN A 270 3.48 -3.71 -18.05
N GLU A 271 2.36 -4.28 -17.58
CA GLU A 271 1.49 -3.65 -16.59
C GLU A 271 1.49 -4.42 -15.29
N LEU A 272 1.40 -3.68 -14.18
CA LEU A 272 1.36 -4.20 -12.83
C LEU A 272 0.12 -3.68 -12.11
N TYR A 273 -0.65 -4.59 -11.54
CA TYR A 273 -1.86 -4.27 -10.78
C TYR A 273 -1.77 -4.81 -9.36
N ILE A 274 -2.30 -4.05 -8.42
CA ILE A 274 -2.59 -4.50 -7.06
C ILE A 274 -4.10 -4.56 -6.87
N GLY A 275 -4.57 -5.50 -6.05
CA GLY A 275 -5.98 -5.65 -5.77
C GLY A 275 -6.27 -6.28 -4.42
N GLY A 276 -7.54 -6.26 -4.05
CA GLY A 276 -8.04 -6.88 -2.85
C GLY A 276 -9.47 -6.48 -2.53
N LYS A 277 -9.99 -7.05 -1.45
CA LYS A 277 -11.30 -6.73 -0.93
C LYS A 277 -11.25 -5.47 -0.05
N ALA A 278 -12.41 -4.94 0.30
CA ALA A 278 -12.52 -3.88 1.29
C ALA A 278 -13.84 -3.97 2.05
N VAL A 279 -13.87 -3.42 3.26
CA VAL A 279 -15.06 -3.44 4.13
C VAL A 279 -15.24 -2.10 4.83
N THR A 280 -16.49 -1.60 4.82
CA THR A 280 -16.84 -0.37 5.56
C THR A 280 -17.00 -0.67 7.05
N VAL A 281 -16.31 0.08 7.91
CA VAL A 281 -16.34 -0.09 9.38
C VAL A 281 -17.00 1.07 10.11
N LEU A 282 -17.01 2.27 9.50
CA LEU A 282 -17.63 3.44 10.09
C LEU A 282 -18.30 4.30 9.03
N LYS A 283 -19.43 4.91 9.39
CA LYS A 283 -20.09 5.98 8.65
C LYS A 283 -20.42 7.12 9.62
N GLY A 284 -20.04 8.34 9.27
CA GLY A 284 -20.28 9.54 10.06
C GLY A 284 -20.55 10.77 9.19
N GLU A 285 -20.61 11.94 9.82
CA GLU A 285 -20.75 13.23 9.15
C GLU A 285 -19.75 14.23 9.75
N PHE A 286 -19.07 14.99 8.89
CA PHE A 286 -18.46 16.26 9.26
C PHE A 286 -19.48 17.39 9.13
N ILE A 287 -19.51 18.29 10.12
CA ILE A 287 -20.46 19.41 10.20
C ILE A 287 -19.65 20.68 10.48
N PHE A 288 -19.61 21.63 9.54
CA PHE A 288 -18.90 22.90 9.70
C PHE A 288 -19.46 24.05 8.83
#